data_ab55e7bc09ac90168fb4a5641c1441d2
#
_entry.id   ab55e7bc09ac90168fb4a5641c1441d2
#
_cell.length_a   1.000
_cell.length_b   1.000
_cell.length_c   1.000
_cell.angle_alpha   90.00
_cell.angle_beta   90.00
_cell.angle_gamma   90.00
#
_symmetry.space_group_name_H-M   'P 1'
#
loop_
_entity.id
_entity.type
_entity.pdbx_description
1 polymer ?
#
loop_
_entity_poly.entity_id
_entity_poly.type
_entity_poly.pdbx_seq_one_letter_code
_entity_poly.pdbx_strand_id
1 'polypeptide(L)'
;MNKNARCYFVMSTLFTLLIIAVIVNIDLLFWIVLCAFLLVVAIFFFRRFKNGFQQVEEDNYLDNMLKMPTRFSYEDLKNITKDFSNKLGEGGFGSVCQGTLPTGSEVAVKHLFYVGPINKSFISEVQTIGNLNHFNLVSLVGFCAEKFNRFIVYEFMVNGSLDQWIFKTSQQLALGWQVRKKIILDIAKGLAYLHEDCNQKIIHLDIKPQNILLDVNFNAKISDFGLSKLIERDQSQVITRMRGTPGYMAPEWLSSIITEKVDVYSFGIVVLEILCGRQNIDESQLDENRHLLELFRRKQEEGKLLDLVDECNGDMQSNATEVMEMMKVVASCLQTEHANRPSMSSLVKLFEGSVDVVINMDEDSQNELTLEVEVESLASTVADSVLSGPR
;
A
#
# COMPACT_ATOMS: atom_id res chain seq x y z
N MET A 1 70.59 -60.85 11.30
CA MET A 1 69.25 -60.43 11.78
C MET A 1 68.21 -61.25 10.98
N ASN A 2 67.46 -62.09 11.71
CA ASN A 2 66.56 -63.08 11.13
C ASN A 2 65.41 -62.41 10.34
N LYS A 3 65.00 -62.93 9.18
CA LYS A 3 63.98 -62.36 8.32
C LYS A 3 62.68 -62.02 9.07
N ASN A 4 62.34 -62.84 10.06
CA ASN A 4 61.16 -62.63 10.92
C ASN A 4 61.27 -61.43 11.82
N ALA A 5 62.48 -61.09 12.36
CA ALA A 5 62.69 -59.92 13.18
C ALA A 5 62.59 -58.60 12.37
N ARG A 6 62.98 -58.58 11.12
CA ARG A 6 62.77 -57.44 10.21
C ARG A 6 61.27 -57.24 9.90
N CYS A 7 60.51 -58.33 9.73
CA CYS A 7 59.09 -58.23 9.44
C CYS A 7 58.31 -57.68 10.64
N TYR A 8 58.62 -58.11 11.89
CA TYR A 8 58.03 -57.59 13.10
C TYR A 8 58.39 -56.10 13.34
N PHE A 9 59.60 -55.70 13.07
CA PHE A 9 60.01 -54.30 13.19
C PHE A 9 59.29 -53.41 12.21
N VAL A 10 59.15 -53.80 10.92
CA VAL A 10 58.40 -53.06 9.92
C VAL A 10 56.91 -52.96 10.24
N MET A 11 56.30 -54.06 10.70
CA MET A 11 54.88 -54.06 11.12
C MET A 11 54.61 -53.16 12.33
N SER A 12 55.52 -53.17 13.33
CA SER A 12 55.46 -52.29 14.52
C SER A 12 55.58 -50.82 14.16
N THR A 13 56.52 -50.50 13.25
CA THR A 13 56.66 -49.09 12.81
C THR A 13 55.48 -48.60 11.97
N LEU A 14 54.91 -49.43 11.13
CA LEU A 14 53.67 -49.11 10.37
C LEU A 14 52.48 -48.90 11.30
N PHE A 15 52.34 -49.76 12.33
CA PHE A 15 51.26 -49.62 13.31
C PHE A 15 51.38 -48.36 14.17
N THR A 16 52.60 -48.00 14.57
CA THR A 16 52.82 -46.71 15.30
C THR A 16 52.57 -45.48 14.40
N LEU A 17 52.97 -45.51 13.13
CA LEU A 17 52.66 -44.43 12.19
C LEU A 17 51.17 -44.30 11.96
N LEU A 18 50.42 -45.39 11.87
CA LEU A 18 48.97 -45.40 11.75
C LEU A 18 48.27 -44.79 12.97
N ILE A 19 48.72 -45.13 14.18
CA ILE A 19 48.21 -44.55 15.43
C ILE A 19 48.47 -43.04 15.47
N ILE A 20 49.67 -42.60 15.13
CA ILE A 20 50.01 -41.16 15.07
C ILE A 20 49.13 -40.44 14.05
N ALA A 21 48.93 -41.01 12.85
CA ALA A 21 48.07 -40.43 11.85
C ALA A 21 46.60 -40.31 12.33
N VAL A 22 46.09 -41.30 13.06
CA VAL A 22 44.74 -41.26 13.62
C VAL A 22 44.64 -40.20 14.73
N ILE A 23 45.63 -40.09 15.61
CA ILE A 23 45.64 -39.08 16.68
C ILE A 23 45.69 -37.67 16.04
N VAL A 24 46.59 -37.42 15.08
CA VAL A 24 46.70 -36.11 14.41
C VAL A 24 45.37 -35.73 13.69
N ASN A 25 44.70 -36.70 13.10
CA ASN A 25 43.38 -36.43 12.47
C ASN A 25 42.28 -36.11 13.48
N ILE A 26 42.30 -36.76 14.66
CA ILE A 26 41.36 -36.46 15.77
C ILE A 26 41.61 -35.04 16.30
N ASP A 27 42.87 -34.65 16.54
CA ASP A 27 43.21 -33.32 16.98
C ASP A 27 42.81 -32.25 15.96
N LEU A 28 43.08 -32.50 14.67
CA LEU A 28 42.68 -31.59 13.59
C LEU A 28 41.17 -31.41 13.55
N LEU A 29 40.43 -32.51 13.64
CA LEU A 29 38.96 -32.48 13.64
C LEU A 29 38.42 -31.71 14.86
N PHE A 30 39.02 -31.92 16.05
CA PHE A 30 38.65 -31.17 17.25
C PHE A 30 38.84 -29.65 17.06
N TRP A 31 39.97 -29.20 16.49
CA TRP A 31 40.21 -27.80 16.23
C TRP A 31 39.28 -27.20 15.19
N ILE A 32 38.91 -27.97 14.13
CA ILE A 32 37.95 -27.52 13.14
C ILE A 32 36.58 -27.31 13.78
N VAL A 33 36.09 -28.27 14.61
CA VAL A 33 34.82 -28.17 15.31
C VAL A 33 34.81 -26.98 16.29
N LEU A 34 35.93 -26.80 17.04
CA LEU A 34 36.06 -25.69 17.97
C LEU A 34 36.03 -24.33 17.24
N CYS A 35 36.74 -24.20 16.12
CA CYS A 35 36.72 -22.99 15.30
C CYS A 35 35.33 -22.70 14.72
N ALA A 36 34.65 -23.73 14.21
CA ALA A 36 33.29 -23.62 13.70
C ALA A 36 32.31 -23.15 14.80
N PHE A 37 32.42 -23.73 16.01
CA PHE A 37 31.61 -23.33 17.16
C PHE A 37 31.87 -21.87 17.55
N LEU A 38 33.14 -21.46 17.66
CA LEU A 38 33.52 -20.08 17.99
C LEU A 38 33.01 -19.09 16.91
N LEU A 39 33.08 -19.49 15.65
CA LEU A 39 32.52 -18.68 14.54
C LEU A 39 31.00 -18.48 14.67
N VAL A 40 30.27 -19.56 14.99
CA VAL A 40 28.83 -19.48 15.21
C VAL A 40 28.49 -18.58 16.39
N VAL A 41 29.23 -18.72 17.50
CA VAL A 41 29.10 -17.86 18.68
C VAL A 41 29.39 -16.41 18.34
N ALA A 42 30.49 -16.13 17.64
CA ALA A 42 30.86 -14.79 17.19
C ALA A 42 29.77 -14.17 16.28
N ILE A 43 29.24 -14.94 15.32
CA ILE A 43 28.13 -14.49 14.45
C ILE A 43 26.87 -14.20 15.28
N PHE A 44 26.56 -15.05 16.28
CA PHE A 44 25.42 -14.85 17.18
C PHE A 44 25.57 -13.54 17.98
N PHE A 45 26.72 -13.31 18.61
CA PHE A 45 26.98 -12.07 19.34
C PHE A 45 27.03 -10.85 18.44
N PHE A 46 27.63 -10.94 17.25
CA PHE A 46 27.66 -9.85 16.26
C PHE A 46 26.26 -9.47 15.81
N ARG A 47 25.40 -10.46 15.51
CA ARG A 47 23.99 -10.22 15.16
C ARG A 47 23.24 -9.56 16.31
N ARG A 48 23.43 -10.06 17.54
CA ARG A 48 22.79 -9.51 18.74
C ARG A 48 23.23 -8.06 19.01
N PHE A 49 24.52 -7.77 18.87
CA PHE A 49 25.06 -6.42 19.03
C PHE A 49 24.54 -5.47 17.95
N LYS A 50 24.56 -5.90 16.69
CA LYS A 50 24.02 -5.12 15.57
C LYS A 50 22.55 -4.81 15.74
N ASN A 51 21.75 -5.78 16.19
CA ASN A 51 20.32 -5.58 16.44
C ASN A 51 20.08 -4.60 17.59
N GLY A 52 20.86 -4.66 18.66
CA GLY A 52 20.76 -3.72 19.78
C GLY A 52 21.14 -2.28 19.39
N PHE A 53 22.18 -2.11 18.59
CA PHE A 53 22.60 -0.80 18.10
C PHE A 53 21.55 -0.17 17.15
N GLN A 54 20.97 -0.97 16.25
CA GLN A 54 19.92 -0.51 15.35
C GLN A 54 18.63 -0.12 16.08
N GLN A 55 18.29 -0.81 17.16
CA GLN A 55 17.13 -0.47 17.97
C GLN A 55 17.30 0.88 18.70
N VAL A 56 18.51 1.17 19.18
CA VAL A 56 18.84 2.48 19.79
C VAL A 56 18.76 3.61 18.76
N GLU A 57 19.23 3.38 17.53
CA GLU A 57 19.09 4.36 16.44
C GLU A 57 17.62 4.59 16.06
N GLU A 58 16.80 3.54 15.99
CA GLU A 58 15.37 3.62 15.70
C GLU A 58 14.63 4.39 16.81
N ASP A 59 14.89 4.08 18.06
CA ASP A 59 14.29 4.76 19.21
C ASP A 59 14.69 6.24 19.26
N ASN A 60 15.99 6.57 19.08
CA ASN A 60 16.46 7.96 19.01
C ASN A 60 15.87 8.72 17.82
N TYR A 61 15.70 8.06 16.68
CA TYR A 61 15.10 8.65 15.50
C TYR A 61 13.61 8.97 15.75
N LEU A 62 12.85 8.04 16.32
CA LEU A 62 11.45 8.23 16.67
C LEU A 62 11.27 9.32 17.74
N ASP A 63 12.14 9.40 18.73
CA ASP A 63 12.09 10.41 19.80
C ASP A 63 12.39 11.85 19.31
N ASN A 64 13.15 11.99 18.21
CA ASN A 64 13.51 13.29 17.63
C ASN A 64 12.47 13.86 16.64
N MET A 65 11.40 13.16 16.33
CA MET A 65 10.32 13.66 15.47
C MET A 65 9.43 14.66 16.22
N LEU A 66 9.55 15.94 15.90
CA LEU A 66 9.00 17.12 16.62
C LEU A 66 7.47 17.26 16.68
N LYS A 67 6.69 16.37 16.06
CA LYS A 67 5.20 16.36 16.09
C LYS A 67 4.67 14.92 16.12
N MET A 68 5.18 14.13 17.06
CA MET A 68 4.79 12.72 17.11
C MET A 68 3.41 12.52 17.71
N PRO A 69 2.63 11.58 17.14
CA PRO A 69 1.44 11.04 17.79
C PRO A 69 1.80 10.38 19.13
N THR A 70 0.79 10.11 19.95
CA THR A 70 0.97 9.55 21.29
C THR A 70 1.78 8.26 21.28
N ARG A 71 2.83 8.16 22.10
CA ARG A 71 3.58 6.92 22.32
C ARG A 71 2.88 6.12 23.43
N PHE A 72 2.42 4.92 23.07
CA PHE A 72 1.82 3.96 24.00
C PHE A 72 2.86 2.93 24.46
N SER A 73 2.75 2.47 25.71
CA SER A 73 3.45 1.26 26.13
C SER A 73 2.71 0.01 25.65
N TYR A 74 3.40 -1.14 25.62
CA TYR A 74 2.76 -2.43 25.31
C TYR A 74 1.62 -2.75 26.28
N GLU A 75 1.82 -2.45 27.58
CA GLU A 75 0.81 -2.70 28.61
C GLU A 75 -0.43 -1.80 28.43
N ASP A 76 -0.26 -0.53 28.02
CA ASP A 76 -1.38 0.32 27.66
C ASP A 76 -2.20 -0.30 26.51
N LEU A 77 -1.52 -0.74 25.44
CA LEU A 77 -2.22 -1.36 24.32
C LEU A 77 -2.92 -2.65 24.68
N LYS A 78 -2.30 -3.47 25.54
CA LYS A 78 -2.91 -4.68 26.08
C LYS A 78 -4.19 -4.38 26.85
N ASN A 79 -4.15 -3.33 27.69
CA ASN A 79 -5.29 -2.91 28.50
C ASN A 79 -6.45 -2.37 27.64
N ILE A 80 -6.18 -1.43 26.72
CA ILE A 80 -7.20 -0.82 25.86
C ILE A 80 -7.82 -1.82 24.87
N THR A 81 -7.08 -2.87 24.46
CA THR A 81 -7.59 -3.92 23.57
C THR A 81 -8.15 -5.14 24.31
N LYS A 82 -8.15 -5.13 25.65
CA LYS A 82 -8.53 -6.27 26.49
C LYS A 82 -7.79 -7.54 26.10
N ASP A 83 -6.45 -7.45 26.13
CA ASP A 83 -5.53 -8.52 25.73
C ASP A 83 -5.72 -8.97 24.26
N PHE A 84 -5.90 -7.97 23.36
CA PHE A 84 -6.07 -8.15 21.91
C PHE A 84 -7.24 -9.10 21.54
N SER A 85 -8.29 -9.11 22.37
CA SER A 85 -9.38 -10.10 22.28
C SER A 85 -10.31 -9.87 21.08
N ASN A 86 -10.56 -8.60 20.69
CA ASN A 86 -11.46 -8.29 19.57
C ASN A 86 -10.66 -8.05 18.28
N LYS A 87 -10.42 -9.12 17.53
CA LYS A 87 -9.70 -9.09 16.27
C LYS A 87 -10.61 -8.64 15.12
N LEU A 88 -10.22 -7.56 14.44
CA LEU A 88 -10.91 -6.99 13.27
C LEU A 88 -10.46 -7.65 11.97
N GLY A 89 -9.18 -8.03 11.88
CA GLY A 89 -8.61 -8.66 10.70
C GLY A 89 -7.17 -9.12 10.90
N GLU A 90 -6.69 -9.95 9.98
CA GLU A 90 -5.30 -10.40 9.90
C GLU A 90 -4.90 -10.57 8.44
N GLY A 91 -3.67 -10.18 8.11
CA GLY A 91 -3.10 -10.30 6.78
C GLY A 91 -1.57 -10.39 6.81
N GLY A 92 -0.95 -10.34 5.63
CA GLY A 92 0.50 -10.46 5.50
C GLY A 92 1.31 -9.38 6.23
N PHE A 93 0.71 -8.24 6.54
CA PHE A 93 1.35 -7.11 7.25
C PHE A 93 1.15 -7.16 8.77
N GLY A 94 0.24 -7.98 9.29
CA GLY A 94 -0.04 -8.04 10.71
C GLY A 94 -1.49 -8.37 11.06
N SER A 95 -1.85 -8.17 12.32
CA SER A 95 -3.22 -8.31 12.83
C SER A 95 -3.73 -6.98 13.36
N VAL A 96 -5.03 -6.72 13.23
CA VAL A 96 -5.68 -5.51 13.72
C VAL A 96 -6.71 -5.89 14.76
N CYS A 97 -6.69 -5.22 15.91
CA CYS A 97 -7.64 -5.40 17.00
C CYS A 97 -8.34 -4.07 17.33
N GLN A 98 -9.61 -4.14 17.76
CA GLN A 98 -10.31 -2.99 18.30
C GLN A 98 -9.87 -2.73 19.74
N GLY A 99 -9.76 -1.46 20.10
CA GLY A 99 -9.48 -1.01 21.46
C GLY A 99 -10.33 0.20 21.83
N THR A 100 -10.38 0.51 23.14
CA THR A 100 -11.08 1.69 23.64
C THR A 100 -10.12 2.46 24.53
N LEU A 101 -9.85 3.72 24.17
CA LEU A 101 -9.00 4.62 24.95
C LEU A 101 -9.69 4.99 26.29
N PRO A 102 -8.93 5.45 27.31
CA PRO A 102 -9.51 5.94 28.55
C PRO A 102 -10.50 7.10 28.37
N THR A 103 -10.40 7.83 27.26
CA THR A 103 -11.33 8.89 26.84
C THR A 103 -12.69 8.37 26.38
N GLY A 104 -12.85 7.06 26.19
CA GLY A 104 -14.02 6.42 25.57
C GLY A 104 -13.96 6.33 24.03
N SER A 105 -12.95 6.90 23.40
CA SER A 105 -12.79 6.85 21.94
C SER A 105 -12.36 5.45 21.49
N GLU A 106 -12.99 4.93 20.44
CA GLU A 106 -12.61 3.65 19.83
C GLU A 106 -11.39 3.83 18.91
N VAL A 107 -10.52 2.84 18.90
CA VAL A 107 -9.30 2.81 18.09
C VAL A 107 -9.10 1.44 17.45
N ALA A 108 -8.36 1.42 16.33
CA ALA A 108 -7.86 0.21 15.69
C ALA A 108 -6.36 0.07 15.97
N VAL A 109 -5.95 -1.03 16.58
CA VAL A 109 -4.56 -1.31 16.98
C VAL A 109 -3.99 -2.35 16.03
N LYS A 110 -3.12 -1.93 15.10
CA LYS A 110 -2.43 -2.78 14.12
C LYS A 110 -1.13 -3.28 14.71
N HIS A 111 -1.03 -4.58 14.94
CA HIS A 111 0.21 -5.25 15.34
C HIS A 111 0.95 -5.71 14.08
N LEU A 112 2.12 -5.16 13.82
CA LEU A 112 2.93 -5.55 12.66
C LEU A 112 3.76 -6.79 12.98
N PHE A 113 3.68 -7.81 12.12
CA PHE A 113 4.51 -9.01 12.27
C PHE A 113 5.96 -8.66 11.96
N TYR A 114 6.83 -8.89 12.95
CA TYR A 114 8.25 -8.56 12.84
C TYR A 114 8.95 -9.54 11.88
N VAL A 115 9.49 -8.99 10.80
CA VAL A 115 10.35 -9.73 9.87
C VAL A 115 11.66 -8.95 9.68
N GLY A 116 12.62 -9.13 10.61
CA GLY A 116 13.97 -8.60 10.45
C GLY A 116 14.36 -7.50 11.46
N PRO A 117 15.63 -7.04 11.40
CA PRO A 117 16.23 -6.15 12.42
C PRO A 117 15.70 -4.70 12.43
N ILE A 118 15.13 -4.22 11.33
CA ILE A 118 14.44 -2.92 11.26
C ILE A 118 13.10 -3.15 10.55
N ASN A 119 12.01 -2.84 11.22
CA ASN A 119 10.71 -2.87 10.56
C ASN A 119 10.54 -1.60 9.70
N LYS A 120 11.10 -1.64 8.48
CA LYS A 120 11.04 -0.51 7.54
C LYS A 120 9.60 -0.11 7.22
N SER A 121 8.68 -1.07 7.24
CA SER A 121 7.25 -0.81 7.03
C SER A 121 6.67 0.02 8.17
N PHE A 122 7.00 -0.34 9.44
CA PHE A 122 6.57 0.43 10.61
C PHE A 122 7.07 1.88 10.57
N ILE A 123 8.39 2.06 10.33
CA ILE A 123 8.98 3.39 10.27
C ILE A 123 8.36 4.19 9.12
N SER A 124 8.26 3.60 7.92
CA SER A 124 7.66 4.24 6.76
C SER A 124 6.22 4.67 7.05
N GLU A 125 5.42 3.79 7.67
CA GLU A 125 4.02 4.05 7.98
C GLU A 125 3.88 5.16 9.03
N VAL A 126 4.62 5.11 10.13
CA VAL A 126 4.60 6.14 11.19
C VAL A 126 5.11 7.49 10.69
N GLN A 127 6.19 7.51 9.90
CA GLN A 127 6.74 8.73 9.32
C GLN A 127 5.79 9.39 8.33
N THR A 128 5.21 8.60 7.45
CA THR A 128 4.33 9.09 6.40
C THR A 128 3.05 9.63 7.02
N ILE A 129 2.31 8.80 7.78
CA ILE A 129 0.99 9.19 8.27
C ILE A 129 1.05 10.11 9.49
N GLY A 130 2.14 10.07 10.29
CA GLY A 130 2.28 10.87 11.51
C GLY A 130 2.29 12.38 11.29
N ASN A 131 2.64 12.85 10.08
CA ASN A 131 2.66 14.24 9.68
C ASN A 131 1.49 14.63 8.77
N LEU A 132 0.61 13.69 8.41
CA LEU A 132 -0.51 13.93 7.51
C LEU A 132 -1.79 14.22 8.32
N ASN A 133 -2.55 15.19 7.84
CA ASN A 133 -3.88 15.50 8.36
C ASN A 133 -4.78 15.87 7.20
N HIS A 134 -5.62 14.92 6.78
CA HIS A 134 -6.59 15.13 5.72
C HIS A 134 -7.85 14.32 5.98
N PHE A 135 -9.02 14.86 5.62
CA PHE A 135 -10.32 14.24 5.90
C PHE A 135 -10.44 12.83 5.29
N ASN A 136 -9.87 12.61 4.12
CA ASN A 136 -9.92 11.33 3.41
C ASN A 136 -8.68 10.43 3.63
N LEU A 137 -7.94 10.65 4.70
CA LEU A 137 -6.89 9.76 5.20
C LEU A 137 -7.21 9.29 6.60
N VAL A 138 -6.87 8.03 6.92
CA VAL A 138 -7.04 7.50 8.27
C VAL A 138 -6.05 8.18 9.22
N SER A 139 -6.55 8.71 10.34
CA SER A 139 -5.74 9.47 11.31
C SER A 139 -4.93 8.54 12.20
N LEU A 140 -3.64 8.85 12.36
CA LEU A 140 -2.78 8.20 13.32
C LEU A 140 -3.02 8.78 14.72
N VAL A 141 -3.44 7.93 15.65
CA VAL A 141 -3.62 8.29 17.07
C VAL A 141 -2.31 8.15 17.84
N GLY A 142 -1.55 7.08 17.57
CA GLY A 142 -0.29 6.84 18.23
C GLY A 142 0.39 5.56 17.77
N PHE A 143 1.46 5.18 18.46
CA PHE A 143 2.22 3.97 18.15
C PHE A 143 2.88 3.39 19.40
N CYS A 144 3.30 2.12 19.32
CA CYS A 144 4.17 1.48 20.30
C CYS A 144 5.37 0.87 19.60
N ALA A 145 6.57 1.18 20.12
CA ALA A 145 7.85 0.63 19.67
C ALA A 145 8.65 0.16 20.88
N GLU A 146 8.26 -0.96 21.48
CA GLU A 146 8.92 -1.54 22.62
C GLU A 146 9.51 -2.91 22.29
N LYS A 147 10.81 -3.07 22.50
CA LYS A 147 11.54 -4.33 22.25
C LYS A 147 11.27 -4.84 20.82
N PHE A 148 10.48 -5.93 20.71
CA PHE A 148 10.12 -6.53 19.43
C PHE A 148 8.68 -6.20 19.00
N ASN A 149 7.95 -5.44 19.81
CA ASN A 149 6.56 -5.11 19.59
C ASN A 149 6.46 -3.81 18.75
N ARG A 150 5.77 -3.88 17.63
CA ARG A 150 5.49 -2.74 16.76
C ARG A 150 4.00 -2.66 16.54
N PHE A 151 3.39 -1.64 17.12
CA PHE A 151 1.96 -1.38 16.98
C PHE A 151 1.73 0.03 16.46
N ILE A 152 0.74 0.17 15.62
CA ILE A 152 0.24 1.46 15.14
C ILE A 152 -1.22 1.57 15.57
N VAL A 153 -1.59 2.72 16.14
CA VAL A 153 -2.94 2.99 16.66
C VAL A 153 -3.60 4.02 15.77
N TYR A 154 -4.69 3.63 15.14
CA TYR A 154 -5.49 4.46 14.24
C TYR A 154 -6.85 4.79 14.83
N GLU A 155 -7.51 5.83 14.31
CA GLU A 155 -8.95 6.02 14.51
C GLU A 155 -9.72 4.78 14.06
N PHE A 156 -10.84 4.46 14.76
CA PHE A 156 -11.65 3.29 14.42
C PHE A 156 -12.64 3.61 13.31
N MET A 157 -12.69 2.77 12.31
CA MET A 157 -13.56 2.91 11.14
C MET A 157 -14.72 1.92 11.24
N VAL A 158 -15.88 2.42 11.65
CA VAL A 158 -17.06 1.63 12.04
C VAL A 158 -17.58 0.73 10.90
N ASN A 159 -17.54 1.21 9.66
CA ASN A 159 -18.04 0.48 8.51
C ASN A 159 -16.95 -0.37 7.83
N GLY A 160 -15.75 -0.50 8.45
CA GLY A 160 -14.68 -1.36 7.95
C GLY A 160 -14.16 -0.96 6.58
N SER A 161 -13.72 -1.94 5.78
CA SER A 161 -13.13 -1.72 4.47
C SER A 161 -14.16 -1.84 3.33
N LEU A 162 -13.90 -1.11 2.25
CA LEU A 162 -14.78 -0.97 1.08
C LEU A 162 -15.09 -2.31 0.39
N ASP A 163 -14.14 -3.26 0.36
CA ASP A 163 -14.34 -4.59 -0.23
C ASP A 163 -15.51 -5.35 0.41
N GLN A 164 -15.77 -5.11 1.71
CA GLN A 164 -16.91 -5.72 2.41
C GLN A 164 -18.28 -5.21 1.91
N TRP A 165 -18.30 -4.11 1.20
CA TRP A 165 -19.53 -3.45 0.71
C TRP A 165 -19.77 -3.65 -0.78
N ILE A 166 -18.72 -3.67 -1.60
CA ILE A 166 -18.83 -3.75 -3.05
C ILE A 166 -18.91 -5.18 -3.57
N PHE A 167 -18.36 -6.18 -2.83
CA PHE A 167 -18.35 -7.59 -3.28
C PHE A 167 -19.42 -8.46 -2.62
N LYS A 168 -20.34 -7.87 -1.85
CA LYS A 168 -21.44 -8.63 -1.23
C LYS A 168 -22.56 -8.89 -2.19
N THR A 169 -23.00 -10.15 -2.27
CA THR A 169 -24.07 -10.66 -3.14
C THR A 169 -25.49 -10.34 -2.63
N SER A 170 -25.66 -9.78 -1.41
CA SER A 170 -27.00 -9.51 -0.88
C SER A 170 -27.47 -8.11 -1.23
N GLN A 171 -28.58 -8.02 -1.98
CA GLN A 171 -29.23 -6.75 -2.40
C GLN A 171 -29.59 -5.80 -1.24
N GLN A 172 -29.72 -6.31 0.00
CA GLN A 172 -30.13 -5.52 1.17
C GLN A 172 -29.05 -4.58 1.71
N LEU A 173 -27.80 -4.73 1.29
CA LEU A 173 -26.65 -3.93 1.77
C LEU A 173 -25.83 -3.29 0.63
N ALA A 174 -26.35 -3.29 -0.59
CA ALA A 174 -25.67 -2.68 -1.71
C ALA A 174 -25.61 -1.16 -1.56
N LEU A 175 -24.41 -0.58 -1.72
CA LEU A 175 -24.24 0.88 -1.74
C LEU A 175 -24.92 1.47 -2.94
N GLY A 176 -25.86 2.42 -2.74
CA GLY A 176 -26.50 3.18 -3.81
C GLY A 176 -25.52 4.05 -4.60
N TRP A 177 -25.91 4.47 -5.80
CA TRP A 177 -25.04 5.23 -6.72
C TRP A 177 -24.40 6.47 -6.08
N GLN A 178 -25.20 7.27 -5.35
CA GLN A 178 -24.69 8.50 -4.74
C GLN A 178 -23.61 8.24 -3.68
N VAL A 179 -23.72 7.13 -2.94
CA VAL A 179 -22.69 6.73 -1.95
C VAL A 179 -21.43 6.24 -2.67
N ARG A 180 -21.58 5.44 -3.74
CA ARG A 180 -20.43 4.99 -4.57
C ARG A 180 -19.69 6.19 -5.17
N LYS A 181 -20.41 7.14 -5.76
CA LYS A 181 -19.86 8.38 -6.32
C LYS A 181 -19.12 9.20 -5.28
N LYS A 182 -19.70 9.35 -4.08
CA LYS A 182 -19.04 10.01 -2.94
C LYS A 182 -17.75 9.32 -2.54
N ILE A 183 -17.74 7.99 -2.41
CA ILE A 183 -16.57 7.20 -2.06
C ILE A 183 -15.46 7.39 -3.12
N ILE A 184 -15.79 7.36 -4.40
CA ILE A 184 -14.84 7.60 -5.50
C ILE A 184 -14.21 8.99 -5.38
N LEU A 185 -15.02 10.02 -5.15
CA LEU A 185 -14.54 11.40 -4.95
C LEU A 185 -13.65 11.52 -3.69
N ASP A 186 -14.04 10.88 -2.58
CA ASP A 186 -13.27 10.87 -1.34
C ASP A 186 -11.87 10.26 -1.53
N ILE A 187 -11.78 9.12 -2.24
CA ILE A 187 -10.49 8.49 -2.59
C ILE A 187 -9.66 9.42 -3.47
N ALA A 188 -10.29 10.04 -4.48
CA ALA A 188 -9.60 10.97 -5.38
C ALA A 188 -9.03 12.17 -4.61
N LYS A 189 -9.77 12.76 -3.66
CA LYS A 189 -9.30 13.86 -2.79
C LYS A 189 -8.13 13.43 -1.90
N GLY A 190 -8.20 12.25 -1.31
CA GLY A 190 -7.10 11.71 -0.52
C GLY A 190 -5.82 11.53 -1.33
N LEU A 191 -5.92 10.99 -2.55
CA LEU A 191 -4.78 10.83 -3.46
C LEU A 191 -4.25 12.16 -3.98
N ALA A 192 -5.12 13.12 -4.33
CA ALA A 192 -4.71 14.46 -4.77
C ALA A 192 -3.88 15.15 -3.67
N TYR A 193 -4.33 15.07 -2.42
CA TYR A 193 -3.57 15.60 -1.29
C TYR A 193 -2.18 14.95 -1.15
N LEU A 194 -2.08 13.62 -1.25
CA LEU A 194 -0.81 12.90 -1.15
C LEU A 194 0.16 13.26 -2.28
N HIS A 195 -0.36 13.41 -3.50
CA HIS A 195 0.45 13.65 -4.69
C HIS A 195 0.87 15.11 -4.85
N GLU A 196 0.02 16.06 -4.45
CA GLU A 196 0.17 17.45 -4.85
C GLU A 196 0.26 18.46 -3.69
N ASP A 197 -0.45 18.23 -2.56
CA ASP A 197 -0.54 19.19 -1.47
C ASP A 197 0.50 18.98 -0.36
N CYS A 198 1.03 17.76 -0.23
CA CYS A 198 2.05 17.43 0.77
C CYS A 198 3.38 18.14 0.49
N ASN A 199 4.17 18.43 1.55
CA ASN A 199 5.52 19.02 1.40
C ASN A 199 6.45 18.14 0.55
N GLN A 200 6.41 16.84 0.77
CA GLN A 200 7.02 15.81 -0.08
C GLN A 200 5.89 15.05 -0.77
N LYS A 201 6.04 14.76 -2.05
CA LYS A 201 5.09 13.92 -2.78
C LYS A 201 5.08 12.52 -2.17
N ILE A 202 3.89 11.96 -1.93
CA ILE A 202 3.72 10.63 -1.37
C ILE A 202 3.03 9.75 -2.39
N ILE A 203 3.69 8.67 -2.80
CA ILE A 203 3.08 7.61 -3.60
C ILE A 203 2.67 6.49 -2.66
N HIS A 204 1.42 6.08 -2.68
CA HIS A 204 0.84 5.10 -1.75
C HIS A 204 1.27 3.67 -2.04
N LEU A 205 1.26 3.26 -3.32
CA LEU A 205 1.71 1.97 -3.86
C LEU A 205 0.84 0.74 -3.51
N ASP A 206 -0.23 0.90 -2.75
CA ASP A 206 -1.13 -0.22 -2.39
C ASP A 206 -2.61 0.22 -2.32
N ILE A 207 -3.05 0.99 -3.32
CA ILE A 207 -4.46 1.40 -3.45
C ILE A 207 -5.28 0.20 -3.90
N LYS A 208 -6.24 -0.22 -3.05
CA LYS A 208 -7.15 -1.34 -3.25
C LYS A 208 -8.35 -1.21 -2.29
N PRO A 209 -9.49 -1.88 -2.53
CA PRO A 209 -10.67 -1.75 -1.67
C PRO A 209 -10.44 -2.11 -0.20
N GLN A 210 -9.53 -3.05 0.10
CA GLN A 210 -9.19 -3.44 1.47
C GLN A 210 -8.51 -2.32 2.26
N ASN A 211 -7.84 -1.38 1.56
CA ASN A 211 -7.13 -0.24 2.15
C ASN A 211 -7.96 1.06 2.12
N ILE A 212 -9.19 1.01 1.66
CA ILE A 212 -10.16 2.11 1.72
C ILE A 212 -11.13 1.80 2.84
N LEU A 213 -11.06 2.56 3.93
CA LEU A 213 -11.90 2.38 5.11
C LEU A 213 -13.04 3.38 5.11
N LEU A 214 -14.18 2.99 5.67
CA LEU A 214 -15.40 3.77 5.70
C LEU A 214 -15.77 4.14 7.14
N ASP A 215 -16.00 5.43 7.39
CA ASP A 215 -16.50 5.93 8.67
C ASP A 215 -18.01 5.68 8.82
N VAL A 216 -18.60 6.12 9.94
CA VAL A 216 -20.02 5.97 10.23
C VAL A 216 -20.94 6.61 9.16
N ASN A 217 -20.48 7.62 8.44
CA ASN A 217 -21.21 8.33 7.40
C ASN A 217 -20.83 7.87 5.97
N PHE A 218 -20.13 6.74 5.83
CA PHE A 218 -19.60 6.26 4.56
C PHE A 218 -18.65 7.27 3.88
N ASN A 219 -17.94 8.11 4.67
CA ASN A 219 -16.80 8.84 4.14
C ASN A 219 -15.64 7.87 3.96
N ALA A 220 -15.02 7.90 2.78
CA ALA A 220 -13.90 7.04 2.50
C ALA A 220 -12.58 7.67 2.97
N LYS A 221 -11.74 6.86 3.60
CA LYS A 221 -10.40 7.23 4.07
C LYS A 221 -9.38 6.20 3.62
N ILE A 222 -8.29 6.67 3.00
CA ILE A 222 -7.17 5.84 2.58
C ILE A 222 -6.36 5.43 3.81
N SER A 223 -5.96 4.16 3.89
CA SER A 223 -5.22 3.55 5.00
C SER A 223 -4.05 2.69 4.49
N ASP A 224 -3.21 2.22 5.41
CA ASP A 224 -2.06 1.31 5.17
C ASP A 224 -0.94 1.91 4.33
N PHE A 225 -0.16 2.81 4.91
CA PHE A 225 0.99 3.46 4.30
C PHE A 225 2.29 2.65 4.38
N GLY A 226 2.22 1.37 4.72
CA GLY A 226 3.38 0.49 4.92
C GLY A 226 4.27 0.28 3.69
N LEU A 227 3.74 0.51 2.49
CA LEU A 227 4.48 0.44 1.22
C LEU A 227 4.80 1.82 0.64
N SER A 228 4.25 2.91 1.18
CA SER A 228 4.35 4.26 0.61
C SER A 228 5.78 4.75 0.43
N LYS A 229 5.96 5.70 -0.47
CA LYS A 229 7.23 6.35 -0.79
C LYS A 229 7.09 7.86 -0.76
N LEU A 230 8.00 8.49 -0.02
CA LEU A 230 8.18 9.93 -0.04
C LEU A 230 9.18 10.30 -1.14
N ILE A 231 8.84 11.30 -1.93
CA ILE A 231 9.64 11.78 -3.05
C ILE A 231 9.80 13.29 -2.88
N GLU A 232 11.03 13.79 -3.01
CA GLU A 232 11.28 15.21 -3.02
C GLU A 232 10.59 15.86 -4.23
N ARG A 233 10.09 17.10 -4.08
CA ARG A 233 9.29 17.77 -5.13
C ARG A 233 10.03 18.02 -6.43
N ASP A 234 11.35 18.09 -6.39
CA ASP A 234 12.23 18.23 -7.56
C ASP A 234 12.46 16.91 -8.31
N GLN A 235 12.06 15.77 -7.73
CA GLN A 235 12.13 14.46 -8.34
C GLN A 235 10.78 14.06 -8.95
N SER A 236 10.79 13.71 -10.23
CA SER A 236 9.59 13.28 -10.96
C SER A 236 9.34 11.77 -10.88
N GLN A 237 10.34 10.98 -10.49
CA GLN A 237 10.27 9.50 -10.54
C GLN A 237 11.18 8.85 -9.50
N VAL A 238 10.87 7.60 -9.15
CA VAL A 238 11.63 6.81 -8.19
C VAL A 238 11.95 5.44 -8.76
N ILE A 239 13.20 5.00 -8.56
CA ILE A 239 13.61 3.63 -8.83
C ILE A 239 13.33 2.80 -7.56
N THR A 240 12.48 1.79 -7.67
CA THR A 240 12.14 0.91 -6.54
C THR A 240 11.90 -0.52 -7.01
N ARG A 241 12.06 -1.47 -6.07
CA ARG A 241 11.68 -2.86 -6.35
C ARG A 241 10.16 -2.96 -6.45
N MET A 242 9.69 -3.85 -7.34
CA MET A 242 8.28 -4.17 -7.50
C MET A 242 7.65 -4.53 -6.15
N ARG A 243 6.57 -3.83 -5.80
CA ARG A 243 5.77 -4.02 -4.59
C ARG A 243 4.37 -3.51 -4.83
N GLY A 244 3.40 -4.01 -4.09
CA GLY A 244 1.98 -3.75 -4.27
C GLY A 244 1.18 -5.04 -4.36
N THR A 245 -0.12 -4.93 -4.56
CA THR A 245 -1.03 -6.05 -4.65
C THR A 245 -1.24 -6.45 -6.12
N PRO A 246 -1.03 -7.74 -6.51
CA PRO A 246 -1.34 -8.21 -7.86
C PRO A 246 -2.77 -7.82 -8.29
N GLY A 247 -2.91 -7.43 -9.54
CA GLY A 247 -4.19 -6.95 -10.11
C GLY A 247 -4.40 -5.43 -10.01
N TYR A 248 -3.71 -4.73 -9.11
CA TYR A 248 -3.78 -3.27 -8.97
C TYR A 248 -2.51 -2.55 -9.46
N MET A 249 -1.49 -3.31 -9.83
CA MET A 249 -0.19 -2.76 -10.22
C MET A 249 -0.20 -2.26 -11.66
N ALA A 250 0.30 -1.04 -11.85
CA ALA A 250 0.43 -0.42 -13.17
C ALA A 250 1.51 -1.14 -14.04
N PRO A 251 1.38 -1.11 -15.39
CA PRO A 251 2.32 -1.80 -16.29
C PRO A 251 3.78 -1.36 -16.14
N GLU A 252 4.03 -0.08 -15.85
CA GLU A 252 5.38 0.47 -15.71
C GLU A 252 6.17 -0.07 -14.52
N TRP A 253 5.57 -0.82 -13.61
CA TRP A 253 6.33 -1.56 -12.60
C TRP A 253 7.39 -2.50 -13.19
N LEU A 254 7.20 -2.94 -14.43
CA LEU A 254 8.19 -3.76 -15.15
C LEU A 254 9.49 -2.99 -15.44
N SER A 255 9.43 -1.67 -15.59
CA SER A 255 10.61 -0.80 -15.76
C SER A 255 11.30 -0.40 -14.46
N SER A 256 10.67 -0.67 -13.31
CA SER A 256 11.12 -0.25 -11.96
C SER A 256 11.25 1.27 -11.77
N ILE A 257 10.80 2.07 -12.73
CA ILE A 257 10.73 3.53 -12.68
C ILE A 257 9.27 3.91 -12.51
N ILE A 258 8.92 4.48 -11.38
CA ILE A 258 7.52 4.79 -11.04
C ILE A 258 7.34 6.26 -10.69
N THR A 259 6.13 6.75 -10.95
CA THR A 259 5.65 8.08 -10.58
C THR A 259 4.36 7.93 -9.77
N GLU A 260 3.74 9.03 -9.34
CA GLU A 260 2.39 9.01 -8.73
C GLU A 260 1.31 8.41 -9.65
N LYS A 261 1.58 8.30 -10.93
CA LYS A 261 0.65 7.72 -11.91
C LYS A 261 0.37 6.22 -11.70
N VAL A 262 1.19 5.52 -10.90
CA VAL A 262 0.89 4.14 -10.50
C VAL A 262 -0.32 4.08 -9.56
N ASP A 263 -0.49 5.07 -8.67
CA ASP A 263 -1.67 5.16 -7.80
C ASP A 263 -2.93 5.54 -8.61
N VAL A 264 -2.78 6.36 -9.66
CA VAL A 264 -3.88 6.69 -10.59
C VAL A 264 -4.38 5.45 -11.31
N TYR A 265 -3.47 4.57 -11.74
CA TYR A 265 -3.85 3.29 -12.33
C TYR A 265 -4.60 2.40 -11.34
N SER A 266 -4.05 2.24 -10.12
CA SER A 266 -4.69 1.45 -9.06
C SER A 266 -6.07 2.02 -8.69
N PHE A 267 -6.21 3.37 -8.64
CA PHE A 267 -7.48 4.04 -8.46
C PHE A 267 -8.48 3.68 -9.58
N GLY A 268 -8.03 3.68 -10.84
CA GLY A 268 -8.87 3.26 -11.97
C GLY A 268 -9.42 1.84 -11.80
N ILE A 269 -8.58 0.89 -11.32
CA ILE A 269 -9.05 -0.48 -11.01
C ILE A 269 -10.09 -0.47 -9.88
N VAL A 270 -9.85 0.28 -8.79
CA VAL A 270 -10.80 0.37 -7.66
C VAL A 270 -12.14 0.95 -8.11
N VAL A 271 -12.11 2.01 -8.93
CA VAL A 271 -13.35 2.59 -9.49
C VAL A 271 -14.09 1.57 -10.35
N LEU A 272 -13.39 0.83 -11.19
CA LEU A 272 -13.98 -0.24 -12.00
C LEU A 272 -14.67 -1.31 -11.13
N GLU A 273 -14.03 -1.74 -10.05
CA GLU A 273 -14.61 -2.68 -9.09
C GLU A 273 -15.86 -2.12 -8.40
N ILE A 274 -15.85 -0.82 -8.03
CA ILE A 274 -17.01 -0.12 -7.45
C ILE A 274 -18.18 -0.09 -8.42
N LEU A 275 -17.92 0.14 -9.72
CA LEU A 275 -18.97 0.21 -10.75
C LEU A 275 -19.53 -1.16 -11.11
N CYS A 276 -18.68 -2.19 -11.13
CA CYS A 276 -19.07 -3.54 -11.54
C CYS A 276 -19.55 -4.44 -10.39
N GLY A 277 -19.27 -4.07 -9.12
CA GLY A 277 -19.65 -4.89 -7.96
C GLY A 277 -18.87 -6.20 -7.86
N ARG A 278 -17.72 -6.34 -8.54
CA ARG A 278 -16.93 -7.57 -8.58
C ARG A 278 -15.41 -7.29 -8.50
N GLN A 279 -14.67 -8.30 -8.04
CA GLN A 279 -13.22 -8.21 -7.92
C GLN A 279 -12.55 -8.17 -9.30
N ASN A 280 -11.42 -7.44 -9.38
CA ASN A 280 -10.61 -7.37 -10.60
C ASN A 280 -10.05 -8.75 -11.01
N ILE A 281 -9.66 -9.57 -10.05
CA ILE A 281 -9.27 -10.97 -10.27
C ILE A 281 -10.25 -11.85 -9.47
N ASP A 282 -11.08 -12.61 -10.15
CA ASP A 282 -12.09 -13.49 -9.56
C ASP A 282 -11.87 -14.92 -10.03
N GLU A 283 -11.23 -15.73 -9.17
CA GLU A 283 -10.91 -17.13 -9.45
C GLU A 283 -12.15 -18.03 -9.55
N SER A 284 -13.32 -17.57 -9.09
CA SER A 284 -14.58 -18.32 -9.20
C SER A 284 -15.21 -18.29 -10.60
N GLN A 285 -14.77 -17.34 -11.44
CA GLN A 285 -15.26 -17.16 -12.78
C GLN A 285 -14.55 -18.06 -13.80
N LEU A 286 -15.23 -18.27 -14.96
CA LEU A 286 -14.61 -18.91 -16.11
C LEU A 286 -13.39 -18.08 -16.58
N ASP A 287 -12.41 -18.72 -17.19
CA ASP A 287 -11.14 -18.08 -17.60
C ASP A 287 -11.34 -16.80 -18.41
N GLU A 288 -12.32 -16.76 -19.31
CA GLU A 288 -12.65 -15.61 -20.14
C GLU A 288 -13.13 -14.37 -19.36
N ASN A 289 -13.68 -14.57 -18.16
CA ASN A 289 -14.27 -13.53 -17.32
C ASN A 289 -13.52 -13.36 -15.99
N ARG A 290 -12.40 -14.07 -15.78
CA ARG A 290 -11.63 -14.03 -14.54
C ARG A 290 -11.04 -12.65 -14.27
N HIS A 291 -10.60 -11.95 -15.32
CA HIS A 291 -9.94 -10.64 -15.22
C HIS A 291 -10.91 -9.52 -15.65
N LEU A 292 -11.39 -8.74 -14.68
CA LEU A 292 -12.34 -7.66 -14.95
C LEU A 292 -11.74 -6.60 -15.88
N LEU A 293 -10.46 -6.30 -15.77
CA LEU A 293 -9.78 -5.35 -16.65
C LEU A 293 -9.78 -5.80 -18.11
N GLU A 294 -9.55 -7.09 -18.39
CA GLU A 294 -9.60 -7.63 -19.75
C GLU A 294 -11.02 -7.59 -20.31
N LEU A 295 -11.99 -7.94 -19.45
CA LEU A 295 -13.40 -7.85 -19.80
C LEU A 295 -13.81 -6.39 -20.08
N PHE A 296 -13.32 -5.43 -19.30
CA PHE A 296 -13.55 -4.01 -19.52
C PHE A 296 -13.05 -3.55 -20.90
N ARG A 297 -11.80 -3.90 -21.26
CA ARG A 297 -11.21 -3.56 -22.57
C ARG A 297 -12.03 -4.14 -23.71
N ARG A 298 -12.40 -5.41 -23.64
CA ARG A 298 -13.26 -6.07 -24.65
C ARG A 298 -14.62 -5.38 -24.77
N LYS A 299 -15.28 -5.04 -23.65
CA LYS A 299 -16.56 -4.34 -23.66
C LYS A 299 -16.46 -2.89 -24.13
N GLN A 300 -15.32 -2.25 -23.93
CA GLN A 300 -15.03 -0.92 -24.48
C GLN A 300 -14.95 -0.97 -26.00
N GLU A 301 -14.22 -1.94 -26.57
CA GLU A 301 -14.12 -2.15 -28.03
C GLU A 301 -15.49 -2.49 -28.65
N GLU A 302 -16.34 -3.23 -27.93
CA GLU A 302 -17.72 -3.53 -28.36
C GLU A 302 -18.69 -2.35 -28.22
N GLY A 303 -18.32 -1.25 -27.56
CA GLY A 303 -19.24 -0.14 -27.23
C GLY A 303 -20.30 -0.50 -26.18
N LYS A 304 -20.05 -1.52 -25.32
CA LYS A 304 -21.02 -2.11 -24.39
C LYS A 304 -20.59 -2.04 -22.93
N LEU A 305 -19.98 -0.94 -22.50
CA LEU A 305 -19.48 -0.79 -21.14
C LEU A 305 -20.57 -0.91 -20.06
N LEU A 306 -21.79 -0.50 -20.35
CA LEU A 306 -22.91 -0.61 -19.41
C LEU A 306 -23.30 -2.06 -19.08
N ASP A 307 -22.95 -3.04 -19.91
CA ASP A 307 -23.15 -4.47 -19.61
C ASP A 307 -22.32 -4.95 -18.40
N LEU A 308 -21.30 -4.16 -17.97
CA LEU A 308 -20.43 -4.48 -16.82
C LEU A 308 -20.96 -3.96 -15.49
N VAL A 309 -21.94 -3.06 -15.53
CA VAL A 309 -22.45 -2.39 -14.33
C VAL A 309 -23.13 -3.40 -13.41
N ASP A 310 -22.93 -3.22 -12.10
CA ASP A 310 -23.52 -4.05 -11.06
C ASP A 310 -25.04 -4.19 -11.23
N GLU A 311 -25.48 -5.35 -11.72
CA GLU A 311 -26.90 -5.66 -11.97
C GLU A 311 -27.74 -5.69 -10.68
N CYS A 312 -27.10 -5.92 -9.53
CA CYS A 312 -27.76 -5.92 -8.23
C CYS A 312 -28.18 -4.52 -7.78
N ASN A 313 -27.73 -3.47 -8.50
CA ASN A 313 -27.97 -2.08 -8.15
C ASN A 313 -28.80 -1.35 -9.22
N GLY A 314 -30.14 -1.49 -9.15
CA GLY A 314 -31.08 -0.79 -10.07
C GLY A 314 -30.95 0.74 -10.05
N ASP A 315 -30.40 1.33 -8.99
CA ASP A 315 -30.11 2.75 -8.88
C ASP A 315 -29.04 3.20 -9.89
N MET A 316 -28.00 2.39 -10.11
CA MET A 316 -26.98 2.67 -11.12
C MET A 316 -27.52 2.62 -12.54
N GLN A 317 -28.44 1.73 -12.83
CA GLN A 317 -29.11 1.68 -14.14
C GLN A 317 -29.94 2.95 -14.41
N SER A 318 -30.57 3.50 -13.37
CA SER A 318 -31.34 4.76 -13.47
C SER A 318 -30.42 5.98 -13.70
N ASN A 319 -29.11 5.86 -13.35
CA ASN A 319 -28.10 6.90 -13.52
C ASN A 319 -27.06 6.55 -14.62
N ALA A 320 -27.50 5.81 -15.66
CA ALA A 320 -26.60 5.25 -16.69
C ALA A 320 -25.66 6.26 -17.35
N THR A 321 -26.13 7.51 -17.55
CA THR A 321 -25.29 8.58 -18.13
C THR A 321 -24.10 8.91 -17.22
N GLU A 322 -24.31 9.14 -15.92
CA GLU A 322 -23.22 9.44 -14.98
C GLU A 322 -22.29 8.23 -14.81
N VAL A 323 -22.84 7.02 -14.80
CA VAL A 323 -22.05 5.78 -14.73
C VAL A 323 -21.18 5.64 -15.97
N MET A 324 -21.70 5.97 -17.17
CA MET A 324 -20.91 5.95 -18.40
C MET A 324 -19.78 6.98 -18.37
N GLU A 325 -20.03 8.20 -17.88
CA GLU A 325 -18.95 9.20 -17.70
C GLU A 325 -17.88 8.68 -16.73
N MET A 326 -18.27 8.00 -15.66
CA MET A 326 -17.31 7.38 -14.74
C MET A 326 -16.52 6.23 -15.41
N MET A 327 -17.14 5.44 -16.30
CA MET A 327 -16.42 4.42 -17.09
C MET A 327 -15.38 5.02 -18.03
N LYS A 328 -15.65 6.23 -18.61
CA LYS A 328 -14.65 6.96 -19.40
C LYS A 328 -13.47 7.42 -18.54
N VAL A 329 -13.74 7.88 -17.31
CA VAL A 329 -12.68 8.20 -16.34
C VAL A 329 -11.83 6.97 -16.03
N VAL A 330 -12.46 5.81 -15.82
CA VAL A 330 -11.72 4.54 -15.64
C VAL A 330 -10.79 4.29 -16.83
N ALA A 331 -11.27 4.42 -18.06
CA ALA A 331 -10.46 4.22 -19.26
C ALA A 331 -9.24 5.16 -19.31
N SER A 332 -9.41 6.44 -18.91
CA SER A 332 -8.30 7.39 -18.86
C SER A 332 -7.27 7.07 -17.77
N CYS A 333 -7.71 6.55 -16.62
CA CYS A 333 -6.81 6.13 -15.54
C CYS A 333 -6.01 4.86 -15.90
N LEU A 334 -6.56 3.99 -16.74
CA LEU A 334 -6.00 2.68 -17.10
C LEU A 334 -5.14 2.71 -18.38
N GLN A 335 -4.76 3.91 -18.86
CA GLN A 335 -3.85 4.07 -20.00
C GLN A 335 -2.52 3.36 -19.75
N THR A 336 -1.99 2.69 -20.76
CA THR A 336 -0.71 1.98 -20.70
C THR A 336 0.43 2.97 -20.46
N GLU A 337 0.44 4.07 -21.23
CA GLU A 337 1.40 5.16 -21.05
C GLU A 337 1.01 5.99 -19.83
N HIS A 338 1.88 6.02 -18.82
CA HIS A 338 1.61 6.73 -17.58
C HIS A 338 1.41 8.25 -17.77
N ALA A 339 2.06 8.83 -18.79
CA ALA A 339 1.94 10.26 -19.10
C ALA A 339 0.53 10.67 -19.52
N ASN A 340 -0.22 9.74 -20.15
CA ASN A 340 -1.59 9.97 -20.63
C ASN A 340 -2.64 9.85 -19.52
N ARG A 341 -2.28 9.36 -18.33
CA ARG A 341 -3.19 9.30 -17.19
C ARG A 341 -3.36 10.69 -16.58
N PRO A 342 -4.60 11.07 -16.21
CA PRO A 342 -4.86 12.38 -15.57
C PRO A 342 -4.12 12.52 -14.24
N SER A 343 -4.00 13.76 -13.72
CA SER A 343 -3.65 13.95 -12.31
C SER A 343 -4.87 13.74 -11.41
N MET A 344 -4.64 13.43 -10.12
CA MET A 344 -5.75 13.25 -9.19
C MET A 344 -6.51 14.54 -8.94
N SER A 345 -5.85 15.70 -8.94
CA SER A 345 -6.51 17.01 -8.82
C SER A 345 -7.40 17.34 -10.02
N SER A 346 -7.01 16.93 -11.24
CA SER A 346 -7.85 17.06 -12.43
C SER A 346 -9.11 16.21 -12.30
N LEU A 347 -9.00 14.98 -11.80
CA LEU A 347 -10.15 14.11 -11.55
C LEU A 347 -11.08 14.68 -10.46
N VAL A 348 -10.54 15.26 -9.39
CA VAL A 348 -11.36 15.92 -8.35
C VAL A 348 -12.18 17.04 -8.96
N LYS A 349 -11.55 17.93 -9.75
CA LYS A 349 -12.25 19.03 -10.43
C LYS A 349 -13.36 18.54 -11.36
N LEU A 350 -13.11 17.46 -12.10
CA LEU A 350 -14.10 16.82 -12.96
C LEU A 350 -15.29 16.31 -12.14
N PHE A 351 -15.05 15.58 -11.06
CA PHE A 351 -16.10 15.01 -10.22
C PHE A 351 -16.92 16.07 -9.47
N GLU A 352 -16.34 17.23 -9.18
CA GLU A 352 -17.01 18.37 -8.55
C GLU A 352 -17.78 19.25 -9.56
N GLY A 353 -17.71 18.93 -10.85
CA GLY A 353 -18.38 19.71 -11.91
C GLY A 353 -17.77 21.09 -12.12
N SER A 354 -16.52 21.31 -11.69
CA SER A 354 -15.84 22.60 -11.78
C SER A 354 -15.21 22.86 -13.16
N VAL A 355 -15.20 21.87 -14.05
CA VAL A 355 -14.66 21.94 -15.41
C VAL A 355 -15.49 21.09 -16.34
N ASP A 356 -15.98 21.66 -17.43
CA ASP A 356 -16.50 20.91 -18.56
C ASP A 356 -15.31 20.25 -19.28
N VAL A 357 -15.11 18.96 -19.05
CA VAL A 357 -14.03 18.21 -19.71
C VAL A 357 -14.56 17.69 -21.04
N VAL A 358 -14.04 18.23 -22.12
CA VAL A 358 -14.21 17.64 -23.45
C VAL A 358 -13.30 16.41 -23.51
N ILE A 359 -13.88 15.22 -23.35
CA ILE A 359 -13.20 13.97 -23.64
C ILE A 359 -13.21 13.82 -25.17
N ASN A 360 -12.16 14.24 -25.84
CA ASN A 360 -12.00 14.03 -27.27
C ASN A 360 -11.78 12.54 -27.51
N MET A 361 -12.78 11.89 -28.10
CA MET A 361 -12.58 10.61 -28.76
C MET A 361 -12.11 10.91 -30.18
N ASP A 362 -10.82 10.85 -30.45
CA ASP A 362 -10.33 10.84 -31.82
C ASP A 362 -10.76 9.53 -32.47
N GLU A 363 -11.71 9.61 -33.37
CA GLU A 363 -12.23 8.46 -34.14
C GLU A 363 -11.17 7.80 -35.05
N ASP A 364 -10.00 8.45 -35.23
CA ASP A 364 -8.93 7.98 -36.15
C ASP A 364 -7.72 7.33 -35.45
N SER A 365 -7.62 7.32 -34.14
CA SER A 365 -6.55 6.63 -33.40
C SER A 365 -7.11 5.46 -32.63
N GLN A 366 -6.99 4.28 -33.19
CA GLN A 366 -7.25 3.04 -32.46
C GLN A 366 -6.37 2.99 -31.22
N ASN A 367 -6.93 3.26 -30.01
CA ASN A 367 -6.41 3.09 -28.67
C ASN A 367 -5.84 4.28 -27.87
N GLU A 368 -6.06 5.54 -28.19
CA GLU A 368 -5.64 6.63 -27.28
C GLU A 368 -6.81 7.55 -26.90
N LEU A 369 -7.25 7.44 -25.64
CA LEU A 369 -8.11 8.42 -24.95
C LEU A 369 -7.22 9.40 -24.19
N THR A 370 -7.06 10.61 -24.67
CA THR A 370 -6.36 11.70 -23.96
C THR A 370 -7.37 12.65 -23.33
N LEU A 371 -7.18 13.01 -22.07
CA LEU A 371 -7.93 14.06 -21.39
C LEU A 371 -7.19 15.39 -21.60
N GLU A 372 -7.69 16.24 -22.49
CA GLU A 372 -7.26 17.64 -22.56
C GLU A 372 -8.14 18.49 -21.64
N VAL A 373 -7.52 19.13 -20.66
CA VAL A 373 -8.18 20.09 -19.77
C VAL A 373 -8.01 21.48 -20.33
N GLU A 374 -9.01 21.97 -21.06
CA GLU A 374 -9.07 23.40 -21.39
C GLU A 374 -9.48 24.22 -20.16
N VAL A 375 -8.55 24.99 -19.63
CA VAL A 375 -8.84 25.97 -18.59
C VAL A 375 -9.26 27.27 -19.30
N GLU A 376 -10.54 27.49 -19.51
CA GLU A 376 -11.02 28.84 -19.84
C GLU A 376 -10.79 29.79 -18.66
N SER A 377 -9.81 30.68 -18.81
CA SER A 377 -9.57 31.74 -17.87
C SER A 377 -10.73 32.74 -17.93
N LEU A 378 -11.64 32.69 -16.97
CA LEU A 378 -12.54 33.81 -16.66
C LEU A 378 -11.75 34.98 -16.03
N ALA A 379 -10.93 35.63 -16.84
CA ALA A 379 -10.21 36.85 -16.49
C ALA A 379 -10.35 37.87 -17.63
N SER A 380 -11.58 38.33 -17.92
CA SER A 380 -11.76 39.60 -18.62
C SER A 380 -13.21 40.07 -18.55
N THR A 381 -13.68 40.59 -17.44
CA THR A 381 -14.81 41.55 -17.39
C THR A 381 -14.84 42.27 -16.03
N VAL A 382 -13.76 42.91 -15.62
CA VAL A 382 -13.78 44.03 -14.65
C VAL A 382 -12.65 45.00 -14.99
N ALA A 383 -12.74 45.71 -16.08
CA ALA A 383 -11.94 46.91 -16.32
C ALA A 383 -12.57 47.75 -17.45
N ASP A 384 -13.77 48.29 -17.23
CA ASP A 384 -14.25 49.44 -17.97
C ASP A 384 -15.49 50.05 -17.27
N SER A 385 -15.28 50.65 -16.12
CA SER A 385 -16.24 51.61 -15.58
C SER A 385 -15.68 52.40 -14.39
N VAL A 386 -14.56 53.12 -14.55
CA VAL A 386 -14.28 54.30 -13.72
C VAL A 386 -13.39 55.24 -14.53
N LEU A 387 -13.95 56.08 -15.36
CA LEU A 387 -13.37 57.37 -15.77
C LEU A 387 -14.44 58.17 -16.51
N SER A 388 -15.36 58.80 -15.79
CA SER A 388 -16.04 60.04 -16.20
C SER A 388 -16.76 60.62 -14.98
N GLY A 389 -16.16 61.57 -14.32
CA GLY A 389 -16.80 62.48 -13.39
C GLY A 389 -16.38 63.89 -13.72
N PRO A 390 -17.30 64.87 -13.80
CA PRO A 390 -17.01 66.20 -14.27
C PRO A 390 -16.48 67.12 -13.16
N ARG A 391 -15.66 68.07 -13.54
CA ARG A 391 -15.32 69.40 -12.99
C ARG A 391 -15.69 69.71 -11.57
#